data_6883dd58f17f00735f571972de8aae64
#
_entry.id   6883dd58f17f00735f571972de8aae64
#
_cell.length_a   1.000
_cell.length_b   1.000
_cell.length_c   1.000
_cell.angle_alpha   90.00
_cell.angle_beta   90.00
_cell.angle_gamma   90.00
#
_symmetry.space_group_name_H-M   'P 1'
#
loop_
_entity.id
_entity.type
_entity.pdbx_description
1 polymer ?
#
loop_
_entity_poly.entity_id
_entity_poly.type
_entity_poly.pdbx_seq_one_letter_code
_entity_poly.pdbx_strand_id
1 'polypeptide(L)'
;MSAMFLLQFAIVLLCILVGARVGGIGLGVFGGLGLAILSFGFGLKPAGLPIDVMFMIMAVVSAAAAMQAAGGLDYMIKIATNILRRNPKHITFIAPAVTWTFTLLAGTGHVAYSVLPVIAEVSRQNGVRPERPMSMAVIASQFAIVASPIAAAVVAVVAYLEPQGVHLGDVLMVTIPSTILGLFCACLFVNKMGKELKDDPEYQRRLNDPKYAEAFNSTVSGKELEISKTAKISVSLFLFGALLVVLMGAMPSLRPVFDGKPMGMAHTIEIIMLSIGALIILTCKPDGTEITKGSVFHAGMRAVI
;
A
#
# COMPACT_ATOMS: atom_id res chain seq x y z
N MET A 1 18.88 -4.46 31.21
CA MET A 1 18.90 -5.39 30.03
C MET A 1 20.23 -6.14 30.07
N SER A 2 20.22 -7.47 29.91
CA SER A 2 21.48 -8.24 29.92
C SER A 2 22.30 -7.94 28.66
N ALA A 3 23.64 -7.99 28.74
CA ALA A 3 24.52 -7.82 27.58
C ALA A 3 24.18 -8.83 26.46
N MET A 4 23.76 -10.04 26.84
CA MET A 4 23.31 -11.09 25.94
C MET A 4 22.09 -10.65 25.11
N PHE A 5 21.08 -10.02 25.75
CA PHE A 5 19.90 -9.49 25.04
C PHE A 5 20.27 -8.40 24.04
N LEU A 6 21.18 -7.50 24.42
CA LEU A 6 21.63 -6.44 23.52
C LEU A 6 22.36 -7.01 22.29
N LEU A 7 23.17 -8.06 22.48
CA LEU A 7 23.85 -8.74 21.38
C LEU A 7 22.86 -9.43 20.43
N GLN A 8 21.88 -10.15 20.98
CA GLN A 8 20.82 -10.80 20.20
C GLN A 8 20.00 -9.78 19.40
N PHE A 9 19.63 -8.67 20.04
CA PHE A 9 18.90 -7.58 19.40
C PHE A 9 19.74 -6.91 18.29
N ALA A 10 21.03 -6.71 18.52
CA ALA A 10 21.95 -6.17 17.50
C ALA A 10 22.05 -7.09 16.27
N ILE A 11 22.03 -8.42 16.44
CA ILE A 11 22.01 -9.38 15.33
C ILE A 11 20.72 -9.20 14.50
N VAL A 12 19.56 -9.08 15.16
CA VAL A 12 18.28 -8.84 14.46
C VAL A 12 18.35 -7.55 13.65
N LEU A 13 18.79 -6.45 14.26
CA LEU A 13 18.92 -5.16 13.56
C LEU A 13 19.90 -5.23 12.38
N LEU A 14 21.03 -5.91 12.55
CA LEU A 14 22.02 -6.09 11.49
C LEU A 14 21.43 -6.86 10.30
N CYS A 15 20.71 -7.95 10.56
CA CYS A 15 20.05 -8.73 9.51
C CYS A 15 18.98 -7.92 8.79
N ILE A 16 18.20 -7.10 9.51
CA ILE A 16 17.22 -6.18 8.89
C ILE A 16 17.93 -5.16 8.00
N LEU A 17 18.99 -4.51 8.49
CA LEU A 17 19.73 -3.48 7.74
C LEU A 17 20.37 -4.04 6.48
N VAL A 18 21.02 -5.21 6.57
CA VAL A 18 21.65 -5.86 5.42
C VAL A 18 20.59 -6.35 4.44
N GLY A 19 19.53 -6.99 4.91
CA GLY A 19 18.42 -7.45 4.08
C GLY A 19 17.72 -6.32 3.34
N ALA A 20 17.47 -5.19 4.02
CA ALA A 20 16.89 -4.01 3.41
C ALA A 20 17.82 -3.39 2.35
N ARG A 21 19.13 -3.44 2.55
CA ARG A 21 20.11 -2.92 1.59
C ARG A 21 20.21 -3.78 0.32
N VAL A 22 20.05 -5.10 0.45
CA VAL A 22 20.00 -6.02 -0.70
C VAL A 22 18.71 -5.84 -1.48
N GLY A 23 17.60 -5.56 -0.79
CA GLY A 23 16.28 -5.37 -1.40
C GLY A 23 15.64 -6.68 -1.88
N GLY A 24 14.48 -6.58 -2.52
CA GLY A 24 13.75 -7.73 -3.03
C GLY A 24 13.39 -8.75 -1.94
N ILE A 25 13.82 -9.99 -2.08
CA ILE A 25 13.66 -11.07 -1.08
C ILE A 25 14.75 -11.03 0.01
N GLY A 26 15.69 -10.08 -0.09
CA GLY A 26 16.84 -10.01 0.82
C GLY A 26 16.41 -9.93 2.29
N LEU A 27 15.33 -9.19 2.59
CA LEU A 27 14.87 -9.06 3.96
C LEU A 27 14.46 -10.41 4.56
N GLY A 28 13.75 -11.26 3.83
CA GLY A 28 13.36 -12.61 4.26
C GLY A 28 14.56 -13.54 4.42
N VAL A 29 15.45 -13.57 3.43
CA VAL A 29 16.64 -14.42 3.46
C VAL A 29 17.58 -14.07 4.63
N PHE A 30 17.85 -12.78 4.84
CA PHE A 30 18.66 -12.34 5.99
C PHE A 30 17.92 -12.50 7.32
N GLY A 31 16.56 -12.41 7.33
CA GLY A 31 15.75 -12.78 8.48
C GLY A 31 15.95 -14.25 8.88
N GLY A 32 15.93 -15.16 7.89
CA GLY A 32 16.23 -16.59 8.07
C GLY A 32 17.65 -16.83 8.61
N LEU A 33 18.65 -16.11 8.08
CA LEU A 33 20.02 -16.15 8.58
C LEU A 33 20.09 -15.69 10.05
N GLY A 34 19.42 -14.59 10.39
CA GLY A 34 19.35 -14.11 11.77
C GLY A 34 18.71 -15.12 12.70
N LEU A 35 17.60 -15.75 12.26
CA LEU A 35 16.97 -16.83 13.02
C LEU A 35 17.92 -18.03 13.23
N ALA A 36 18.67 -18.43 12.20
CA ALA A 36 19.64 -19.50 12.30
C ALA A 36 20.75 -19.17 13.32
N ILE A 37 21.29 -17.95 13.29
CA ILE A 37 22.30 -17.50 14.26
C ILE A 37 21.74 -17.53 15.68
N LEU A 38 20.53 -17.03 15.89
CA LEU A 38 19.89 -16.98 17.20
C LEU A 38 19.58 -18.37 17.73
N SER A 39 19.11 -19.28 16.85
CA SER A 39 18.74 -20.63 17.27
C SER A 39 19.94 -21.54 17.46
N PHE A 40 20.85 -21.59 16.50
CA PHE A 40 22.01 -22.51 16.58
C PHE A 40 23.16 -21.94 17.39
N GLY A 41 23.38 -20.61 17.36
CA GLY A 41 24.47 -19.98 18.10
C GLY A 41 24.11 -19.64 19.54
N PHE A 42 22.88 -19.23 19.81
CA PHE A 42 22.43 -18.79 21.14
C PHE A 42 21.45 -19.76 21.82
N GLY A 43 21.03 -20.84 21.15
CA GLY A 43 20.08 -21.81 21.69
C GLY A 43 18.66 -21.27 21.90
N LEU A 44 18.30 -20.17 21.22
CA LEU A 44 16.94 -19.63 21.31
C LEU A 44 15.95 -20.54 20.55
N LYS A 45 14.87 -20.91 21.21
CA LYS A 45 13.80 -21.69 20.57
C LYS A 45 13.07 -20.81 19.55
N PRO A 46 13.03 -21.18 18.26
CA PRO A 46 12.28 -20.42 17.27
C PRO A 46 10.79 -20.46 17.59
N ALA A 47 10.10 -19.34 17.42
CA ALA A 47 8.65 -19.29 17.47
C ALA A 47 8.05 -20.00 16.25
N GLY A 48 6.77 -20.38 16.34
CA GLY A 48 6.04 -20.90 15.19
C GLY A 48 5.96 -19.86 14.06
N LEU A 49 5.97 -20.35 12.82
CA LEU A 49 5.76 -19.47 11.66
C LEU A 49 4.33 -18.90 11.72
N PRO A 50 4.13 -17.61 11.40
CA PRO A 50 2.81 -16.99 11.36
C PRO A 50 2.07 -17.37 10.06
N ILE A 51 1.77 -18.68 9.92
CA ILE A 51 1.20 -19.24 8.68
C ILE A 51 -0.13 -18.57 8.32
N ASP A 52 -1.00 -18.33 9.31
CA ASP A 52 -2.28 -17.67 9.08
C ASP A 52 -2.09 -16.27 8.49
N VAL A 53 -1.10 -15.51 8.99
CA VAL A 53 -0.78 -14.19 8.45
C VAL A 53 -0.27 -14.29 7.01
N MET A 54 0.54 -15.30 6.69
CA MET A 54 1.04 -15.52 5.33
C MET A 54 -0.11 -15.85 4.37
N PHE A 55 -1.03 -16.72 4.75
CA PHE A 55 -2.21 -17.05 3.94
C PHE A 55 -3.14 -15.86 3.77
N MET A 56 -3.35 -15.04 4.80
CA MET A 56 -4.12 -13.80 4.68
C MET A 56 -3.51 -12.85 3.64
N ILE A 57 -2.20 -12.64 3.69
CA ILE A 57 -1.49 -11.80 2.71
C ILE A 57 -1.70 -12.36 1.30
N MET A 58 -1.54 -13.67 1.12
CA MET A 58 -1.74 -14.33 -0.18
C MET A 58 -3.17 -14.16 -0.69
N ALA A 59 -4.17 -14.28 0.17
CA ALA A 59 -5.58 -14.11 -0.18
C ALA A 59 -5.88 -12.69 -0.68
N VAL A 60 -5.45 -11.68 0.09
CA VAL A 60 -5.62 -10.26 -0.29
C VAL A 60 -4.88 -9.94 -1.60
N VAL A 61 -3.64 -10.39 -1.73
CA VAL A 61 -2.81 -10.18 -2.93
C VAL A 61 -3.44 -10.83 -4.16
N SER A 62 -3.98 -12.04 -4.01
CA SER A 62 -4.66 -12.74 -5.12
C SER A 62 -5.89 -11.98 -5.61
N ALA A 63 -6.72 -11.47 -4.70
CA ALA A 63 -7.88 -10.65 -5.06
C ALA A 63 -7.46 -9.33 -5.72
N ALA A 64 -6.45 -8.65 -5.18
CA ALA A 64 -5.92 -7.40 -5.73
C ALA A 64 -5.27 -7.61 -7.10
N ALA A 65 -4.56 -8.72 -7.30
CA ALA A 65 -3.97 -9.08 -8.59
C ALA A 65 -5.05 -9.40 -9.65
N ALA A 66 -6.12 -10.10 -9.26
CA ALA A 66 -7.27 -10.33 -10.14
C ALA A 66 -7.96 -9.01 -10.54
N MET A 67 -8.13 -8.08 -9.59
CA MET A 67 -8.65 -6.73 -9.86
C MET A 67 -7.72 -5.97 -10.84
N GLN A 68 -6.41 -6.02 -10.62
CA GLN A 68 -5.42 -5.39 -11.50
C GLN A 68 -5.50 -5.95 -12.92
N ALA A 69 -5.48 -7.27 -13.07
CA ALA A 69 -5.56 -7.95 -14.38
C ALA A 69 -6.88 -7.65 -15.12
N ALA A 70 -7.97 -7.37 -14.39
CA ALA A 70 -9.24 -6.92 -14.95
C ALA A 70 -9.27 -5.43 -15.35
N GLY A 71 -8.12 -4.70 -15.22
CA GLY A 71 -8.01 -3.28 -15.54
C GLY A 71 -8.46 -2.34 -14.40
N GLY A 72 -8.73 -2.87 -13.21
CA GLY A 72 -9.21 -2.07 -12.09
C GLY A 72 -8.23 -0.99 -11.65
N LEU A 73 -6.92 -1.26 -11.71
CA LEU A 73 -5.88 -0.27 -11.39
C LEU A 73 -5.95 0.93 -12.33
N ASP A 74 -6.14 0.72 -13.63
CA ASP A 74 -6.26 1.79 -14.62
C ASP A 74 -7.49 2.66 -14.36
N TYR A 75 -8.59 2.05 -13.93
CA TYR A 75 -9.78 2.79 -13.53
C TYR A 75 -9.53 3.67 -12.30
N MET A 76 -8.83 3.16 -11.29
CA MET A 76 -8.43 3.95 -10.11
C MET A 76 -7.51 5.11 -10.50
N ILE A 77 -6.53 4.88 -11.40
CA ILE A 77 -5.64 5.92 -11.91
C ILE A 77 -6.42 7.01 -12.65
N LYS A 78 -7.41 6.64 -13.46
CA LYS A 78 -8.27 7.60 -14.17
C LYS A 78 -9.06 8.48 -13.18
N ILE A 79 -9.62 7.89 -12.13
CA ILE A 79 -10.31 8.65 -11.07
C ILE A 79 -9.33 9.62 -10.39
N ALA A 80 -8.14 9.15 -9.99
CA ALA A 80 -7.11 9.99 -9.40
C ALA A 80 -6.74 11.18 -10.30
N THR A 81 -6.47 10.89 -11.57
CA THR A 81 -6.12 11.90 -12.58
C THR A 81 -7.20 12.98 -12.70
N ASN A 82 -8.46 12.56 -12.76
CA ASN A 82 -9.57 13.51 -12.84
C ASN A 82 -9.67 14.41 -11.60
N ILE A 83 -9.46 13.86 -10.41
CA ILE A 83 -9.49 14.63 -9.16
C ILE A 83 -8.34 15.64 -9.13
N LEU A 84 -7.12 15.21 -9.49
CA LEU A 84 -5.92 16.04 -9.48
C LEU A 84 -6.03 17.20 -10.49
N ARG A 85 -6.49 16.91 -11.71
CA ARG A 85 -6.65 17.92 -12.78
C ARG A 85 -7.74 18.95 -12.48
N ARG A 86 -8.76 18.59 -11.68
CA ARG A 86 -9.84 19.54 -11.31
C ARG A 86 -9.41 20.58 -10.29
N ASN A 87 -8.38 20.27 -9.47
CA ASN A 87 -7.98 21.12 -8.34
C ASN A 87 -6.46 21.35 -8.30
N PRO A 88 -5.84 21.84 -9.37
CA PRO A 88 -4.39 21.90 -9.49
C PRO A 88 -3.73 22.85 -8.48
N LYS A 89 -4.41 23.92 -8.07
CA LYS A 89 -3.87 24.91 -7.11
C LYS A 89 -3.64 24.32 -5.71
N HIS A 90 -4.39 23.30 -5.33
CA HIS A 90 -4.29 22.65 -4.03
C HIS A 90 -3.64 21.26 -4.11
N ILE A 91 -2.86 21.03 -5.15
CA ILE A 91 -2.32 19.69 -5.44
C ILE A 91 -1.43 19.15 -4.31
N THR A 92 -0.75 20.03 -3.55
CA THR A 92 0.07 19.63 -2.39
C THR A 92 -0.75 18.93 -1.30
N PHE A 93 -2.06 19.21 -1.21
CA PHE A 93 -2.97 18.56 -0.26
C PHE A 93 -3.80 17.45 -0.92
N ILE A 94 -4.23 17.65 -2.16
CA ILE A 94 -5.10 16.72 -2.86
C ILE A 94 -4.35 15.47 -3.30
N ALA A 95 -3.11 15.60 -3.77
CA ALA A 95 -2.31 14.46 -4.20
C ALA A 95 -2.08 13.45 -3.05
N PRO A 96 -1.60 13.85 -1.86
CA PRO A 96 -1.49 12.93 -0.74
C PRO A 96 -2.85 12.39 -0.25
N ALA A 97 -3.93 13.18 -0.28
CA ALA A 97 -5.25 12.68 0.08
C ALA A 97 -5.74 11.58 -0.87
N VAL A 98 -5.54 11.75 -2.18
CA VAL A 98 -5.88 10.75 -3.20
C VAL A 98 -5.03 9.49 -3.03
N THR A 99 -3.71 9.62 -2.89
CA THR A 99 -2.83 8.45 -2.72
C THR A 99 -3.07 7.73 -1.41
N TRP A 100 -3.35 8.46 -0.31
CA TRP A 100 -3.74 7.87 0.97
C TRP A 100 -5.03 7.06 0.84
N THR A 101 -6.09 7.66 0.27
CA THR A 101 -7.38 6.98 0.10
C THR A 101 -7.25 5.73 -0.77
N PHE A 102 -6.53 5.83 -1.88
CA PHE A 102 -6.39 4.70 -2.79
C PHE A 102 -5.54 3.58 -2.19
N THR A 103 -4.48 3.92 -1.47
CA THR A 103 -3.65 2.93 -0.77
C THR A 103 -4.42 2.28 0.38
N LEU A 104 -5.20 3.04 1.13
CA LEU A 104 -6.09 2.51 2.17
C LEU A 104 -7.05 1.47 1.60
N LEU A 105 -7.68 1.79 0.47
CA LEU A 105 -8.65 0.92 -0.19
C LEU A 105 -8.02 -0.28 -0.90
N ALA A 106 -6.81 -0.12 -1.45
CA ALA A 106 -6.10 -1.19 -2.15
C ALA A 106 -5.26 -2.09 -1.23
N GLY A 107 -4.97 -1.64 0.00
CA GLY A 107 -4.09 -2.35 0.95
C GLY A 107 -2.61 -2.36 0.57
N THR A 108 -2.22 -1.63 -0.50
CA THR A 108 -0.87 -1.62 -1.05
C THR A 108 -0.47 -0.24 -1.58
N GLY A 109 0.80 0.16 -1.37
CA GLY A 109 1.35 1.42 -1.84
C GLY A 109 1.61 1.52 -3.35
N HIS A 110 1.45 0.43 -4.11
CA HIS A 110 1.75 0.42 -5.54
C HIS A 110 0.88 1.36 -6.37
N VAL A 111 -0.35 1.61 -5.94
CA VAL A 111 -1.27 2.56 -6.60
C VAL A 111 -0.68 3.97 -6.61
N ALA A 112 0.03 4.37 -5.57
CA ALA A 112 0.67 5.68 -5.50
C ALA A 112 1.70 5.86 -6.62
N TYR A 113 2.55 4.87 -6.87
CA TYR A 113 3.57 4.96 -7.93
C TYR A 113 2.97 5.20 -9.31
N SER A 114 1.80 4.64 -9.59
CA SER A 114 1.11 4.83 -10.87
C SER A 114 0.53 6.24 -11.02
N VAL A 115 0.29 6.95 -9.93
CA VAL A 115 -0.26 8.32 -9.93
C VAL A 115 0.83 9.39 -9.88
N LEU A 116 2.04 9.07 -9.41
CA LEU A 116 3.15 10.03 -9.29
C LEU A 116 3.46 10.79 -10.59
N PRO A 117 3.53 10.18 -11.79
CA PRO A 117 3.76 10.89 -13.03
C PRO A 117 2.70 11.96 -13.32
N VAL A 118 1.44 11.65 -13.01
CA VAL A 118 0.32 12.60 -13.17
C VAL A 118 0.44 13.76 -12.18
N ILE A 119 0.82 13.48 -10.93
CA ILE A 119 1.06 14.51 -9.92
C ILE A 119 2.17 15.45 -10.38
N ALA A 120 3.27 14.90 -10.89
CA ALA A 120 4.40 15.68 -11.41
C ALA A 120 3.98 16.59 -12.55
N GLU A 121 3.24 16.04 -13.54
CA GLU A 121 2.77 16.79 -14.71
C GLU A 121 1.82 17.91 -14.31
N VAL A 122 0.77 17.61 -13.55
CA VAL A 122 -0.24 18.61 -13.14
C VAL A 122 0.40 19.70 -12.29
N SER A 123 1.33 19.35 -11.40
CA SER A 123 2.07 20.32 -10.59
C SER A 123 2.88 21.28 -11.47
N ARG A 124 3.68 20.73 -12.38
CA ARG A 124 4.51 21.50 -13.29
C ARG A 124 3.69 22.46 -14.18
N GLN A 125 2.60 21.96 -14.78
CA GLN A 125 1.72 22.76 -15.63
C GLN A 125 1.09 23.94 -14.90
N ASN A 126 0.93 23.84 -13.59
CA ASN A 126 0.32 24.88 -12.75
C ASN A 126 1.34 25.68 -11.93
N GLY A 127 2.63 25.56 -12.23
CA GLY A 127 3.69 26.31 -11.56
C GLY A 127 4.00 25.88 -10.14
N VAL A 128 3.38 24.78 -9.67
CA VAL A 128 3.64 24.22 -8.34
C VAL A 128 4.89 23.34 -8.41
N ARG A 129 5.77 23.46 -7.43
CA ARG A 129 6.97 22.63 -7.32
C ARG A 129 6.61 21.15 -7.11
N PRO A 130 6.92 20.25 -8.08
CA PRO A 130 6.44 18.85 -8.05
C PRO A 130 6.91 18.06 -6.84
N GLU A 131 8.10 18.36 -6.29
CA GLU A 131 8.66 17.66 -5.14
C GLU A 131 7.76 17.75 -3.91
N ARG A 132 7.00 18.85 -3.74
CA ARG A 132 6.07 19.02 -2.61
C ARG A 132 4.94 17.99 -2.64
N PRO A 133 4.06 17.97 -3.65
CA PRO A 133 2.96 17.00 -3.68
C PRO A 133 3.43 15.56 -3.91
N MET A 134 4.54 15.33 -4.63
CA MET A 134 5.05 13.98 -4.86
C MET A 134 5.60 13.34 -3.58
N SER A 135 6.43 14.06 -2.82
CA SER A 135 6.95 13.55 -1.55
C SER A 135 5.82 13.26 -0.57
N MET A 136 4.85 14.17 -0.48
CA MET A 136 3.68 13.98 0.38
C MET A 136 2.80 12.83 -0.09
N ALA A 137 2.64 12.61 -1.39
CA ALA A 137 1.90 11.47 -1.93
C ALA A 137 2.56 10.12 -1.59
N VAL A 138 3.89 10.04 -1.64
CA VAL A 138 4.64 8.84 -1.23
C VAL A 138 4.47 8.59 0.26
N ILE A 139 4.66 9.60 1.10
CA ILE A 139 4.49 9.49 2.56
C ILE A 139 3.05 9.09 2.90
N ALA A 140 2.06 9.70 2.23
CA ALA A 140 0.65 9.40 2.40
C ALA A 140 0.33 7.93 2.11
N SER A 141 0.92 7.37 1.05
CA SER A 141 0.72 5.96 0.73
C SER A 141 1.31 5.04 1.80
N GLN A 142 2.46 5.35 2.38
CA GLN A 142 3.03 4.57 3.47
C GLN A 142 2.18 4.66 4.75
N PHE A 143 1.68 5.85 5.08
CA PHE A 143 0.76 6.04 6.21
C PHE A 143 -0.56 5.30 5.99
N ALA A 144 -1.07 5.26 4.77
CA ALA A 144 -2.30 4.53 4.46
C ALA A 144 -2.18 3.02 4.64
N ILE A 145 -0.98 2.43 4.46
CA ILE A 145 -0.75 1.00 4.69
C ILE A 145 -1.06 0.63 6.15
N VAL A 146 -0.63 1.45 7.13
CA VAL A 146 -0.89 1.18 8.55
C VAL A 146 -2.31 1.55 9.00
N ALA A 147 -3.09 2.17 8.13
CA ALA A 147 -4.51 2.48 8.34
C ALA A 147 -5.44 1.58 7.50
N SER A 148 -4.91 0.74 6.61
CA SER A 148 -5.71 -0.10 5.72
C SER A 148 -6.15 -1.40 6.39
N PRO A 149 -7.45 -1.71 6.40
CA PRO A 149 -7.97 -2.92 7.01
C PRO A 149 -7.53 -4.23 6.34
N ILE A 150 -7.04 -4.13 5.12
CA ILE A 150 -6.62 -5.27 4.29
C ILE A 150 -5.11 -5.29 4.04
N ALA A 151 -4.36 -4.33 4.60
CA ALA A 151 -2.91 -4.35 4.48
C ALA A 151 -2.28 -5.39 5.41
N ALA A 152 -1.28 -6.10 4.89
CA ALA A 152 -0.57 -7.16 5.60
C ALA A 152 -0.09 -6.75 7.00
N ALA A 153 0.43 -5.52 7.14
CA ALA A 153 0.93 -5.00 8.41
C ALA A 153 -0.17 -4.87 9.47
N VAL A 154 -1.33 -4.32 9.11
CA VAL A 154 -2.47 -4.15 10.03
C VAL A 154 -3.05 -5.49 10.42
N VAL A 155 -3.21 -6.38 9.43
CA VAL A 155 -3.75 -7.73 9.66
C VAL A 155 -2.84 -8.52 10.59
N ALA A 156 -1.52 -8.45 10.43
CA ALA A 156 -0.56 -9.08 11.33
C ALA A 156 -0.66 -8.54 12.77
N VAL A 157 -0.73 -7.21 12.91
CA VAL A 157 -0.89 -6.56 14.22
C VAL A 157 -2.19 -7.02 14.90
N VAL A 158 -3.31 -7.04 14.16
CA VAL A 158 -4.59 -7.51 14.70
C VAL A 158 -4.53 -8.96 15.12
N ALA A 159 -3.90 -9.84 14.34
CA ALA A 159 -3.75 -11.26 14.72
C ALA A 159 -3.00 -11.46 16.05
N TYR A 160 -2.02 -10.61 16.35
CA TYR A 160 -1.31 -10.64 17.62
C TYR A 160 -2.08 -10.00 18.79
N LEU A 161 -2.95 -9.04 18.52
CA LEU A 161 -3.69 -8.29 19.54
C LEU A 161 -5.08 -8.89 19.82
N GLU A 162 -5.68 -9.62 18.88
CA GLU A 162 -7.01 -10.22 19.03
C GLU A 162 -7.14 -11.13 20.29
N PRO A 163 -6.13 -11.94 20.67
CA PRO A 163 -6.16 -12.69 21.93
C PRO A 163 -6.21 -11.82 23.19
N GLN A 164 -5.84 -10.53 23.07
CA GLN A 164 -5.87 -9.54 24.17
C GLN A 164 -7.18 -8.72 24.14
N GLY A 165 -8.13 -9.05 23.27
CA GLY A 165 -9.41 -8.38 23.14
C GLY A 165 -9.38 -7.10 22.28
N VAL A 166 -8.30 -6.84 21.54
CA VAL A 166 -8.20 -5.72 20.61
C VAL A 166 -8.58 -6.19 19.21
N HIS A 167 -9.59 -5.58 18.64
CA HIS A 167 -10.13 -5.93 17.32
C HIS A 167 -9.66 -4.95 16.23
N LEU A 168 -9.89 -5.31 14.97
CA LEU A 168 -9.54 -4.47 13.82
C LEU A 168 -10.15 -3.06 13.93
N GLY A 169 -11.38 -2.96 14.39
CA GLY A 169 -12.05 -1.66 14.57
C GLY A 169 -11.30 -0.73 15.52
N ASP A 170 -10.79 -1.28 16.63
CA ASP A 170 -10.03 -0.50 17.63
C ASP A 170 -8.72 0.03 17.04
N VAL A 171 -8.02 -0.81 16.29
CA VAL A 171 -6.79 -0.41 15.59
C VAL A 171 -7.08 0.68 14.56
N LEU A 172 -8.13 0.54 13.75
CA LEU A 172 -8.48 1.51 12.72
C LEU A 172 -8.97 2.84 13.31
N MET A 173 -9.68 2.82 14.44
CA MET A 173 -10.10 4.04 15.14
C MET A 173 -8.93 4.90 15.62
N VAL A 174 -7.77 4.30 15.84
CA VAL A 174 -6.54 5.01 16.21
C VAL A 174 -5.73 5.39 14.96
N THR A 175 -5.51 4.44 14.06
CA THR A 175 -4.58 4.64 12.94
C THR A 175 -5.13 5.57 11.86
N ILE A 176 -6.42 5.53 11.54
CA ILE A 176 -7.02 6.40 10.52
C ILE A 176 -6.92 7.88 10.92
N PRO A 177 -7.43 8.33 12.09
CA PRO A 177 -7.34 9.74 12.43
C PRO A 177 -5.90 10.20 12.66
N SER A 178 -5.04 9.36 13.24
CA SER A 178 -3.62 9.70 13.48
C SER A 178 -2.87 9.94 12.17
N THR A 179 -3.07 9.07 11.18
CA THR A 179 -2.42 9.22 9.87
C THR A 179 -2.95 10.41 9.08
N ILE A 180 -4.25 10.68 9.12
CA ILE A 180 -4.85 11.86 8.48
C ILE A 180 -4.31 13.14 9.11
N LEU A 181 -4.31 13.22 10.45
CA LEU A 181 -3.83 14.41 11.17
C LEU A 181 -2.35 14.64 10.90
N GLY A 182 -1.51 13.60 11.02
CA GLY A 182 -0.09 13.68 10.74
C GLY A 182 0.21 14.11 9.31
N LEU A 183 -0.53 13.55 8.34
CA LEU A 183 -0.40 13.92 6.94
C LEU A 183 -0.80 15.38 6.68
N PHE A 184 -1.91 15.82 7.27
CA PHE A 184 -2.37 17.21 7.15
C PHE A 184 -1.33 18.20 7.70
N CYS A 185 -0.82 17.95 8.90
CA CYS A 185 0.23 18.77 9.50
C CYS A 185 1.50 18.81 8.63
N ALA A 186 1.92 17.65 8.10
CA ALA A 186 3.08 17.59 7.21
C ALA A 186 2.85 18.37 5.91
N CYS A 187 1.65 18.29 5.32
CA CYS A 187 1.29 19.07 4.13
C CYS A 187 1.36 20.59 4.37
N LEU A 188 0.88 21.05 5.53
CA LEU A 188 0.97 22.48 5.91
C LEU A 188 2.42 22.97 5.93
N PHE A 189 3.32 22.12 6.44
CA PHE A 189 4.75 22.43 6.53
C PHE A 189 5.40 22.40 5.13
N VAL A 190 5.21 21.30 4.38
CA VAL A 190 5.83 21.07 3.07
C VAL A 190 5.34 22.08 2.02
N ASN A 191 4.09 22.54 2.12
CA ASN A 191 3.55 23.54 1.20
C ASN A 191 4.33 24.85 1.19
N LYS A 192 5.06 25.17 2.27
CA LYS A 192 5.91 26.36 2.41
C LYS A 192 7.39 26.10 2.08
N MET A 193 7.78 24.88 1.77
CA MET A 193 9.18 24.51 1.52
C MET A 193 9.59 24.79 0.09
N GLY A 194 10.81 25.30 -0.07
CA GLY A 194 11.43 25.56 -1.37
C GLY A 194 10.87 26.77 -2.10
N LYS A 195 11.53 27.18 -3.19
CA LYS A 195 11.11 28.27 -4.06
C LYS A 195 10.04 27.82 -5.04
N GLU A 196 9.18 28.71 -5.50
CA GLU A 196 8.29 28.42 -6.61
C GLU A 196 9.09 28.20 -7.92
N LEU A 197 8.53 27.44 -8.86
CA LEU A 197 9.24 27.09 -10.11
C LEU A 197 9.70 28.30 -10.90
N LYS A 198 8.92 29.38 -10.90
CA LYS A 198 9.26 30.66 -11.58
C LYS A 198 10.47 31.35 -10.97
N ASP A 199 10.71 31.15 -9.67
CA ASP A 199 11.76 31.81 -8.89
C ASP A 199 12.97 30.88 -8.65
N ASP A 200 12.95 29.64 -9.17
CA ASP A 200 14.02 28.66 -9.05
C ASP A 200 15.01 28.79 -10.23
N PRO A 201 16.26 29.26 -9.99
CA PRO A 201 17.23 29.46 -11.05
C PRO A 201 17.60 28.14 -11.78
N GLU A 202 17.65 27.03 -11.08
CA GLU A 202 18.01 25.75 -11.68
C GLU A 202 16.87 25.24 -12.59
N TYR A 203 15.63 25.42 -12.20
CA TYR A 203 14.49 25.11 -13.05
C TYR A 203 14.49 25.95 -14.33
N GLN A 204 14.74 27.27 -14.21
CA GLN A 204 14.81 28.17 -15.36
C GLN A 204 15.98 27.84 -16.31
N ARG A 205 17.12 27.44 -15.72
CA ARG A 205 18.26 26.96 -16.51
C ARG A 205 17.91 25.71 -17.30
N ARG A 206 17.29 24.70 -16.65
CA ARG A 206 16.90 23.46 -17.32
C ARG A 206 15.81 23.66 -18.36
N LEU A 207 14.90 24.59 -18.14
CA LEU A 207 13.83 24.90 -19.09
C LEU A 207 14.39 25.39 -20.44
N ASN A 208 15.53 26.09 -20.41
CA ASN A 208 16.19 26.63 -21.59
C ASN A 208 17.27 25.70 -22.17
N ASP A 209 17.54 24.56 -21.56
CA ASP A 209 18.55 23.60 -22.01
C ASP A 209 17.91 22.55 -22.93
N PRO A 210 18.35 22.44 -24.22
CA PRO A 210 17.80 21.46 -25.16
C PRO A 210 17.84 20.01 -24.68
N LYS A 211 18.78 19.67 -23.81
CA LYS A 211 18.91 18.33 -23.22
C LYS A 211 17.68 17.91 -22.43
N TYR A 212 16.98 18.87 -21.84
CA TYR A 212 15.77 18.62 -21.05
C TYR A 212 14.48 18.91 -21.79
N ALA A 213 14.56 19.44 -23.05
CA ALA A 213 13.40 19.86 -23.84
C ALA A 213 12.38 18.70 -24.03
N GLU A 214 12.84 17.46 -24.27
CA GLU A 214 11.97 16.29 -24.40
C GLU A 214 11.24 15.99 -23.09
N ALA A 215 11.94 16.05 -21.95
CA ALA A 215 11.34 15.81 -20.63
C ALA A 215 10.30 16.87 -20.25
N PHE A 216 10.51 18.12 -20.68
CA PHE A 216 9.56 19.21 -20.44
C PHE A 216 8.37 19.18 -21.41
N ASN A 217 8.59 18.72 -22.64
CA ASN A 217 7.56 18.62 -23.68
C ASN A 217 6.84 17.27 -23.68
N SER A 218 7.42 16.24 -23.03
CA SER A 218 6.72 15.01 -22.79
C SER A 218 5.57 15.28 -21.84
N THR A 219 4.44 15.64 -22.43
CA THR A 219 3.17 15.46 -21.76
C THR A 219 3.08 13.96 -21.49
N VAL A 220 2.90 13.56 -20.26
CA VAL A 220 2.34 12.24 -20.01
C VAL A 220 1.00 12.29 -20.70
N SER A 221 1.01 11.96 -21.99
CA SER A 221 -0.22 11.80 -22.76
C SER A 221 -1.01 10.82 -21.94
N GLY A 222 -1.97 11.34 -21.19
CA GLY A 222 -3.05 10.51 -20.77
C GLY A 222 -3.62 9.98 -22.08
N LYS A 223 -3.07 8.85 -22.59
CA LYS A 223 -3.88 7.95 -23.39
C LYS A 223 -5.17 7.94 -22.61
N GLU A 224 -6.24 8.44 -23.22
CA GLU A 224 -7.55 8.26 -22.62
C GLU A 224 -7.66 6.77 -22.38
N LEU A 225 -7.40 6.38 -21.12
CA LEU A 225 -7.51 4.98 -20.71
C LEU A 225 -8.96 4.64 -20.94
N GLU A 226 -9.23 3.92 -22.02
CA GLU A 226 -10.55 3.37 -22.30
C GLU A 226 -10.86 2.38 -21.17
N ILE A 227 -11.67 2.82 -20.24
CA ILE A 227 -12.03 2.01 -19.08
C ILE A 227 -13.12 1.04 -19.47
N SER A 228 -12.78 -0.22 -19.47
CA SER A 228 -13.73 -1.31 -19.71
C SER A 228 -14.79 -1.38 -18.61
N LYS A 229 -15.95 -1.97 -18.91
CA LYS A 229 -16.97 -2.28 -17.88
C LYS A 229 -16.41 -3.23 -16.82
N THR A 230 -15.56 -4.18 -17.24
CA THR A 230 -14.91 -5.15 -16.33
C THR A 230 -14.02 -4.48 -15.32
N ALA A 231 -13.28 -3.43 -15.69
CA ALA A 231 -12.46 -2.64 -14.77
C ALA A 231 -13.28 -2.01 -13.63
N LYS A 232 -14.46 -1.46 -13.95
CA LYS A 232 -15.35 -0.88 -12.94
C LYS A 232 -15.94 -1.96 -12.02
N ILE A 233 -16.38 -3.09 -12.60
CA ILE A 233 -16.93 -4.21 -11.83
C ILE A 233 -15.87 -4.79 -10.90
N SER A 234 -14.64 -4.99 -11.36
CA SER A 234 -13.57 -5.56 -10.54
C SER A 234 -13.23 -4.70 -9.34
N VAL A 235 -13.16 -3.36 -9.52
CA VAL A 235 -12.94 -2.43 -8.40
C VAL A 235 -14.13 -2.44 -7.44
N SER A 236 -15.37 -2.44 -7.95
CA SER A 236 -16.55 -2.47 -7.09
C SER A 236 -16.62 -3.74 -6.24
N LEU A 237 -16.33 -4.91 -6.83
CA LEU A 237 -16.27 -6.18 -6.11
C LEU A 237 -15.15 -6.18 -5.06
N PHE A 238 -13.97 -5.68 -5.41
CA PHE A 238 -12.84 -5.60 -4.48
C PHE A 238 -13.15 -4.69 -3.28
N LEU A 239 -13.72 -3.50 -3.54
CA LEU A 239 -14.13 -2.57 -2.49
C LEU A 239 -15.26 -3.14 -1.62
N PHE A 240 -16.17 -3.91 -2.21
CA PHE A 240 -17.20 -4.62 -1.45
C PHE A 240 -16.58 -5.65 -0.51
N GLY A 241 -15.60 -6.42 -0.97
CA GLY A 241 -14.85 -7.35 -0.12
C GLY A 241 -14.11 -6.64 1.02
N ALA A 242 -13.43 -5.52 0.73
CA ALA A 242 -12.78 -4.71 1.74
C ALA A 242 -13.79 -4.17 2.78
N LEU A 243 -14.96 -3.73 2.34
CA LEU A 243 -16.03 -3.30 3.23
C LEU A 243 -16.52 -4.44 4.14
N LEU A 244 -16.71 -5.64 3.59
CA LEU A 244 -17.09 -6.82 4.40
C LEU A 244 -16.02 -7.14 5.45
N VAL A 245 -14.74 -7.07 5.10
CA VAL A 245 -13.63 -7.27 6.05
C VAL A 245 -13.71 -6.25 7.19
N VAL A 246 -13.94 -4.97 6.88
CA VAL A 246 -14.10 -3.90 7.88
C VAL A 246 -15.30 -4.18 8.79
N LEU A 247 -16.45 -4.48 8.22
CA LEU A 247 -17.68 -4.73 8.98
C LEU A 247 -17.54 -5.93 9.92
N MET A 248 -17.03 -7.06 9.41
CA MET A 248 -16.81 -8.25 10.22
C MET A 248 -15.64 -8.08 11.20
N GLY A 249 -14.68 -7.21 10.90
CA GLY A 249 -13.59 -6.87 11.80
C GLY A 249 -14.02 -5.96 12.95
N ALA A 250 -14.92 -5.00 12.68
CA ALA A 250 -15.47 -4.09 13.68
C ALA A 250 -16.56 -4.76 14.56
N MET A 251 -17.30 -5.70 13.98
CA MET A 251 -18.40 -6.39 14.67
C MET A 251 -18.20 -7.91 14.61
N PRO A 252 -17.50 -8.50 15.60
CA PRO A 252 -17.26 -9.95 15.67
C PRO A 252 -18.55 -10.80 15.64
N SER A 253 -19.67 -10.24 16.08
CA SER A 253 -20.99 -10.88 16.04
C SER A 253 -21.51 -11.18 14.63
N LEU A 254 -20.97 -10.53 13.61
CA LEU A 254 -21.31 -10.81 12.20
C LEU A 254 -20.54 -12.01 11.65
N ARG A 255 -19.50 -12.46 12.33
CA ARG A 255 -18.71 -13.61 11.91
C ARG A 255 -19.44 -14.91 12.20
N PRO A 256 -19.35 -15.93 11.32
CA PRO A 256 -19.87 -17.26 11.62
C PRO A 256 -19.30 -17.81 12.94
N VAL A 257 -20.14 -18.49 13.69
CA VAL A 257 -19.77 -19.08 14.98
C VAL A 257 -19.51 -20.57 14.78
N PHE A 258 -18.33 -21.04 15.17
CA PHE A 258 -17.93 -22.44 15.20
C PHE A 258 -17.50 -22.81 16.62
N ASP A 259 -18.00 -23.92 17.15
CA ASP A 259 -17.69 -24.41 18.50
C ASP A 259 -17.92 -23.36 19.61
N GLY A 260 -18.95 -22.51 19.43
CA GLY A 260 -19.32 -21.45 20.39
C GLY A 260 -18.43 -20.19 20.33
N LYS A 261 -17.52 -20.11 19.38
CA LYS A 261 -16.63 -18.94 19.18
C LYS A 261 -16.81 -18.35 17.80
N PRO A 262 -16.77 -17.01 17.64
CA PRO A 262 -16.76 -16.40 16.33
C PRO A 262 -15.47 -16.76 15.59
N MET A 263 -15.58 -16.95 14.27
CA MET A 263 -14.43 -17.23 13.40
C MET A 263 -13.35 -16.15 13.56
N GLY A 264 -12.09 -16.57 13.67
CA GLY A 264 -10.94 -15.66 13.80
C GLY A 264 -10.82 -14.71 12.59
N MET A 265 -10.26 -13.52 12.83
CA MET A 265 -10.16 -12.50 11.80
C MET A 265 -9.31 -12.95 10.61
N ALA A 266 -8.27 -13.74 10.84
CA ALA A 266 -7.42 -14.32 9.80
C ALA A 266 -8.24 -15.08 8.75
N HIS A 267 -8.98 -16.10 9.20
CA HIS A 267 -9.83 -16.92 8.32
C HIS A 267 -10.95 -16.10 7.66
N THR A 268 -11.49 -15.09 8.38
CA THR A 268 -12.50 -14.19 7.82
C THR A 268 -11.97 -13.45 6.60
N ILE A 269 -10.78 -12.87 6.70
CA ILE A 269 -10.12 -12.16 5.59
C ILE A 269 -9.79 -13.12 4.44
N GLU A 270 -9.23 -14.29 4.74
CA GLU A 270 -8.90 -15.31 3.75
C GLU A 270 -10.10 -15.69 2.91
N ILE A 271 -11.19 -16.07 3.57
CA ILE A 271 -12.40 -16.53 2.88
C ILE A 271 -13.03 -15.41 2.06
N ILE A 272 -13.19 -14.21 2.62
CA ILE A 272 -13.77 -13.07 1.91
C ILE A 272 -12.91 -12.72 0.69
N MET A 273 -11.62 -12.52 0.87
CA MET A 273 -10.77 -12.03 -0.22
C MET A 273 -10.57 -13.07 -1.31
N LEU A 274 -10.41 -14.36 -0.98
CA LEU A 274 -10.37 -15.41 -2.02
C LEU A 274 -11.70 -15.52 -2.77
N SER A 275 -12.83 -15.42 -2.07
CA SER A 275 -14.16 -15.42 -2.70
C SER A 275 -14.33 -14.23 -3.66
N ILE A 276 -13.89 -13.04 -3.24
CA ILE A 276 -13.89 -11.84 -4.09
C ILE A 276 -12.97 -12.01 -5.30
N GLY A 277 -11.77 -12.55 -5.10
CA GLY A 277 -10.85 -12.88 -6.20
C GLY A 277 -11.50 -13.83 -7.21
N ALA A 278 -12.13 -14.89 -6.73
CA ALA A 278 -12.85 -15.84 -7.57
C ALA A 278 -14.03 -15.17 -8.32
N LEU A 279 -14.83 -14.34 -7.65
CA LEU A 279 -15.92 -13.59 -8.28
C LEU A 279 -15.41 -12.64 -9.37
N ILE A 280 -14.28 -11.95 -9.13
CA ILE A 280 -13.66 -11.10 -10.16
C ILE A 280 -13.23 -11.93 -11.37
N ILE A 281 -12.58 -13.08 -11.14
CA ILE A 281 -12.16 -13.97 -12.23
C ILE A 281 -13.35 -14.49 -13.04
N LEU A 282 -14.42 -14.91 -12.38
CA LEU A 282 -15.62 -15.43 -13.03
C LEU A 282 -16.38 -14.36 -13.81
N THR A 283 -16.49 -13.14 -13.25
CA THR A 283 -17.31 -12.07 -13.86
C THR A 283 -16.55 -11.25 -14.89
N CYS A 284 -15.28 -10.94 -14.62
CA CYS A 284 -14.46 -10.09 -15.48
C CYS A 284 -13.60 -10.88 -16.47
N LYS A 285 -13.37 -12.16 -16.22
CA LYS A 285 -12.58 -13.08 -17.06
C LYS A 285 -11.22 -12.50 -17.49
N PRO A 286 -10.41 -11.99 -16.53
CA PRO A 286 -9.07 -11.50 -16.85
C PRO A 286 -8.20 -12.65 -17.37
N ASP A 287 -7.15 -12.32 -18.13
CA ASP A 287 -6.16 -13.32 -18.53
C ASP A 287 -5.45 -13.85 -17.28
N GLY A 288 -5.48 -15.16 -17.07
CA GLY A 288 -4.85 -15.83 -15.93
C GLY A 288 -3.34 -15.61 -15.87
N THR A 289 -2.69 -15.44 -17.02
CA THR A 289 -1.25 -15.14 -17.08
C THR A 289 -0.92 -13.73 -16.59
N GLU A 290 -1.80 -12.77 -16.82
CA GLU A 290 -1.66 -11.39 -16.33
C GLU A 290 -1.84 -11.29 -14.82
N ILE A 291 -2.67 -12.14 -14.22
CA ILE A 291 -2.84 -12.16 -12.74
C ILE A 291 -1.50 -12.43 -12.06
N THR A 292 -0.75 -13.43 -12.55
CA THR A 292 0.52 -13.83 -11.93
C THR A 292 1.70 -12.96 -12.35
N LYS A 293 1.62 -12.26 -13.48
CA LYS A 293 2.66 -11.33 -13.97
C LYS A 293 2.49 -9.91 -13.43
N GLY A 294 1.34 -9.59 -12.86
CA GLY A 294 1.04 -8.25 -12.36
C GLY A 294 1.97 -7.79 -11.24
N SER A 295 2.23 -6.49 -11.19
CA SER A 295 3.10 -5.87 -10.17
C SER A 295 2.59 -6.11 -8.74
N VAL A 296 1.28 -6.13 -8.55
CA VAL A 296 0.63 -6.38 -7.25
C VAL A 296 0.92 -7.80 -6.76
N PHE A 297 0.81 -8.81 -7.66
CA PHE A 297 1.10 -10.19 -7.31
C PHE A 297 2.56 -10.37 -6.89
N HIS A 298 3.49 -9.90 -7.72
CA HIS A 298 4.91 -10.01 -7.41
C HIS A 298 5.33 -9.31 -6.13
N ALA A 299 4.80 -8.12 -5.88
CA ALA A 299 5.12 -7.38 -4.66
C ALA A 299 4.53 -8.04 -3.42
N GLY A 300 3.29 -8.55 -3.52
CA GLY A 300 2.66 -9.26 -2.42
C GLY A 300 3.33 -10.58 -2.09
N MET A 301 3.73 -11.35 -3.12
CA MET A 301 4.48 -12.60 -2.90
C MET A 301 5.83 -12.36 -2.21
N ARG A 302 6.51 -11.24 -2.51
CA ARG A 302 7.74 -10.85 -1.77
C ARG A 302 7.47 -10.50 -0.30
N ALA A 303 6.28 -10.05 0.04
CA ALA A 303 5.92 -9.72 1.42
C ALA A 303 5.61 -10.97 2.27
N VAL A 304 5.38 -12.13 1.64
CA VAL A 304 5.17 -13.41 2.32
C VAL A 304 6.48 -14.10 2.69
N ILE A 305 7.55 -13.85 1.95
CA ILE A 305 8.90 -14.37 2.20
C ILE A 305 9.61 -13.50 3.23
#